data_04686d24148c05bd8b1fb45e5ead6f78
#
_entry.id   04686d24148c05bd8b1fb45e5ead6f78
#
_cell.length_a   1.000
_cell.length_b   1.000
_cell.length_c   1.000
_cell.angle_alpha   90.00
_cell.angle_beta   90.00
_cell.angle_gamma   90.00
#
_symmetry.space_group_name_H-M   'P 1'
#
loop_
_entity.id
_entity.type
_entity.pdbx_description
1 polymer ?
#
loop_
_entity_poly.entity_id
_entity_poly.type
_entity_poly.pdbx_seq_one_letter_code
_entity_poly.pdbx_strand_id
1 'polypeptide(L)'
;MIAIGGNEDKGTYPNPRTKKKYYLNFFELGIIKRVVLESGKADPRIEVITTASMIPEEVAKIYVSSFAMLNCLNIGIMDIRTPEDARQPEYLERLLAADIIMMSGGNQSRLKEMFGDSEFLTRMTERYYKEPNFVIAGTSAGAMAMSQIMIRGGSVPDALMKGAVKMGTGLALTRNTIIDSHFVKRGRFGRLIEAVALHPKLIGIGLGEDTGILITDGCLIETIGSNLVIIMDGHNIQHNNAAAAKKGTAISLENMTMHVLAKGNVYDISERKFYADKTLHTPEAAASPAPAPAPPVPTA
;
A
#
# COMPACT_ATOMS: atom_id res chain seq x y z
N MET A 1 -7.98 3.89 3.29
CA MET A 1 -6.51 3.67 3.17
C MET A 1 -6.10 3.87 1.73
N ILE A 2 -4.91 4.45 1.49
CA ILE A 2 -4.42 4.70 0.12
C ILE A 2 -3.03 4.09 -0.05
N ALA A 3 -2.90 3.13 -0.97
CA ALA A 3 -1.62 2.54 -1.34
C ALA A 3 -1.18 3.08 -2.71
N ILE A 4 0.03 3.65 -2.79
CA ILE A 4 0.56 4.37 -3.94
C ILE A 4 1.78 3.65 -4.51
N GLY A 5 1.82 3.47 -5.83
CA GLY A 5 2.87 2.70 -6.52
C GLY A 5 4.24 3.36 -6.61
N GLY A 6 4.39 4.58 -6.13
CA GLY A 6 5.62 5.35 -6.15
C GLY A 6 5.70 6.35 -7.30
N ASN A 7 6.66 7.27 -7.20
CA ASN A 7 6.85 8.36 -8.17
C ASN A 7 5.57 9.15 -8.48
N GLU A 8 4.69 9.27 -7.51
CA GLU A 8 3.51 10.12 -7.60
C GLU A 8 3.91 11.59 -7.80
N ASP A 9 3.06 12.33 -8.49
CA ASP A 9 3.23 13.78 -8.67
C ASP A 9 3.22 14.49 -7.31
N LYS A 10 4.22 15.32 -7.08
CA LYS A 10 4.41 16.12 -5.87
C LYS A 10 4.29 17.61 -6.11
N GLY A 11 3.63 17.99 -7.20
CA GLY A 11 3.42 19.39 -7.58
C GLY A 11 4.62 20.05 -8.25
N THR A 12 5.71 19.35 -8.48
CA THR A 12 6.89 19.83 -9.21
C THR A 12 6.88 19.34 -10.64
N TYR A 13 6.74 20.24 -11.60
CA TYR A 13 6.73 19.91 -13.02
C TYR A 13 7.81 20.70 -13.78
N PRO A 14 8.61 20.03 -14.64
CA PRO A 14 8.76 18.57 -14.77
C PRO A 14 9.42 17.97 -13.52
N ASN A 15 9.09 16.72 -13.20
CA ASN A 15 9.74 16.04 -12.06
C ASN A 15 11.27 16.00 -12.30
N PRO A 16 12.10 16.66 -11.46
CA PRO A 16 13.53 16.79 -11.69
C PRO A 16 14.27 15.45 -11.73
N ARG A 17 13.77 14.43 -11.02
CA ARG A 17 14.41 13.10 -10.93
C ARG A 17 14.08 12.21 -12.12
N THR A 18 12.86 12.29 -12.65
CA THR A 18 12.38 11.35 -13.68
C THR A 18 12.19 12.01 -15.05
N LYS A 19 12.22 13.35 -15.12
CA LYS A 19 11.83 14.15 -16.29
C LYS A 19 10.47 13.73 -16.87
N LYS A 20 9.62 13.15 -16.02
CA LYS A 20 8.32 12.60 -16.40
C LYS A 20 7.27 13.71 -16.40
N LYS A 21 6.47 13.76 -17.44
CA LYS A 21 5.28 14.58 -17.51
C LYS A 21 4.11 13.80 -16.87
N TYR A 22 3.47 14.40 -15.86
CA TYR A 22 2.25 13.83 -15.30
C TYR A 22 1.05 14.22 -16.15
N TYR A 23 0.08 13.32 -16.25
CA TYR A 23 -1.11 13.50 -17.08
C TYR A 23 -2.28 14.12 -16.33
N LEU A 24 -2.25 14.11 -14.99
CA LEU A 24 -3.31 14.64 -14.14
C LEU A 24 -2.90 15.98 -13.56
N ASN A 25 -3.88 16.87 -13.42
CA ASN A 25 -3.69 18.12 -12.69
C ASN A 25 -3.46 17.81 -11.20
N PHE A 26 -2.29 18.19 -10.68
CA PHE A 26 -1.91 17.98 -9.28
C PHE A 26 -2.93 18.54 -8.29
N PHE A 27 -3.46 19.74 -8.58
CA PHE A 27 -4.36 20.45 -7.68
C PHE A 27 -5.79 19.90 -7.66
N GLU A 28 -6.18 19.15 -8.67
CA GLU A 28 -7.55 18.65 -8.83
C GLU A 28 -7.63 17.12 -8.71
N LEU A 29 -6.77 16.43 -9.44
CA LEU A 29 -6.85 15.00 -9.67
C LEU A 29 -5.60 14.22 -9.22
N GLY A 30 -4.58 14.92 -8.69
CA GLY A 30 -3.35 14.29 -8.21
C GLY A 30 -3.59 13.38 -7.00
N ILE A 31 -2.77 12.35 -6.85
CA ILE A 31 -2.91 11.38 -5.75
C ILE A 31 -2.75 12.03 -4.38
N ILE A 32 -1.80 12.96 -4.24
CA ILE A 32 -1.60 13.70 -2.98
C ILE A 32 -2.85 14.53 -2.64
N LYS A 33 -3.49 15.16 -3.65
CA LYS A 33 -4.77 15.83 -3.46
C LYS A 33 -5.86 14.88 -3.00
N ARG A 34 -5.93 13.66 -3.58
CA ARG A 34 -6.89 12.63 -3.15
C ARG A 34 -6.66 12.20 -1.70
N VAL A 35 -5.40 12.06 -1.26
CA VAL A 35 -5.08 11.75 0.16
C VAL A 35 -5.66 12.81 1.10
N VAL A 36 -5.53 14.10 0.75
CA VAL A 36 -6.10 15.20 1.54
C VAL A 36 -7.63 15.14 1.56
N LEU A 37 -8.26 14.93 0.40
CA LEU A 37 -9.72 14.89 0.27
C LEU A 37 -10.38 13.79 1.12
N GLU A 38 -9.73 12.64 1.25
CA GLU A 38 -10.27 11.52 2.02
C GLU A 38 -10.36 11.80 3.54
N SER A 39 -9.65 12.80 4.06
CA SER A 39 -9.80 13.25 5.45
C SER A 39 -11.05 14.08 5.70
N GLY A 40 -11.71 14.57 4.66
CA GLY A 40 -12.86 15.48 4.75
C GLY A 40 -12.54 16.88 5.32
N LYS A 41 -11.25 17.21 5.53
CA LYS A 41 -10.80 18.49 6.09
C LYS A 41 -10.08 19.34 5.05
N ALA A 42 -10.21 20.67 5.17
CA ALA A 42 -9.51 21.62 4.31
C ALA A 42 -8.01 21.73 4.67
N ASP A 43 -7.67 21.69 5.96
CA ASP A 43 -6.30 21.70 6.49
C ASP A 43 -6.17 20.58 7.53
N PRO A 44 -6.04 19.31 7.11
CA PRO A 44 -5.89 18.19 8.01
C PRO A 44 -4.53 18.20 8.71
N ARG A 45 -4.46 17.66 9.94
CA ARG A 45 -3.18 17.35 10.57
C ARG A 45 -2.56 16.13 9.92
N ILE A 46 -1.43 16.36 9.24
CA ILE A 46 -0.72 15.34 8.47
C ILE A 46 0.59 14.98 9.18
N GLU A 47 0.80 13.71 9.45
CA GLU A 47 2.06 13.21 9.97
C GLU A 47 2.76 12.34 8.91
N VAL A 48 3.94 12.78 8.48
CA VAL A 48 4.74 12.07 7.49
C VAL A 48 5.78 11.20 8.18
N ILE A 49 5.68 9.90 7.96
CA ILE A 49 6.62 8.89 8.49
C ILE A 49 7.69 8.62 7.44
N THR A 50 8.93 9.02 7.72
CA THR A 50 10.08 8.87 6.81
C THR A 50 10.94 7.64 7.08
N THR A 51 10.53 6.78 7.99
CA THR A 51 11.24 5.58 8.50
C THR A 51 11.84 4.69 7.41
N ALA A 52 11.12 4.48 6.31
CA ALA A 52 11.61 3.65 5.20
C ALA A 52 12.79 4.28 4.44
N SER A 53 12.93 5.61 4.46
CA SER A 53 13.89 6.34 3.63
C SER A 53 15.32 6.31 4.21
N MET A 54 16.32 6.29 3.31
CA MET A 54 17.73 6.51 3.65
C MET A 54 18.11 8.01 3.59
N ILE A 55 17.21 8.85 3.07
CA ILE A 55 17.37 10.31 2.96
C ILE A 55 16.12 10.99 3.55
N PRO A 56 15.87 10.81 4.86
CA PRO A 56 14.61 11.20 5.49
C PRO A 56 14.33 12.69 5.42
N GLU A 57 15.36 13.52 5.60
CA GLU A 57 15.22 14.98 5.60
C GLU A 57 14.81 15.52 4.22
N GLU A 58 15.39 14.98 3.14
CA GLU A 58 15.01 15.37 1.79
C GLU A 58 13.57 14.97 1.48
N VAL A 59 13.20 13.74 1.88
CA VAL A 59 11.84 13.23 1.69
C VAL A 59 10.84 14.05 2.50
N ALA A 60 11.17 14.39 3.74
CA ALA A 60 10.35 15.28 4.58
C ALA A 60 10.08 16.62 3.89
N LYS A 61 11.14 17.30 3.42
CA LYS A 61 11.03 18.59 2.70
C LYS A 61 10.12 18.50 1.47
N ILE A 62 10.24 17.40 0.71
CA ILE A 62 9.40 17.19 -0.48
C ILE A 62 7.92 17.08 -0.10
N TYR A 63 7.57 16.30 0.94
CA TYR A 63 6.17 16.14 1.35
C TYR A 63 5.61 17.40 1.98
N VAL A 64 6.38 18.10 2.82
CA VAL A 64 5.97 19.40 3.37
C VAL A 64 5.64 20.37 2.23
N SER A 65 6.51 20.50 1.23
CA SER A 65 6.26 21.37 0.08
C SER A 65 5.03 20.93 -0.72
N SER A 66 4.85 19.61 -0.94
CA SER A 66 3.73 19.08 -1.72
C SER A 66 2.38 19.35 -1.05
N PHE A 67 2.28 19.14 0.25
CA PHE A 67 1.06 19.38 1.01
C PHE A 67 0.81 20.90 1.16
N ALA A 68 1.86 21.70 1.38
CA ALA A 68 1.73 23.16 1.45
C ALA A 68 1.17 23.77 0.15
N MET A 69 1.56 23.26 -1.02
CA MET A 69 0.96 23.68 -2.30
C MET A 69 -0.54 23.38 -2.39
N LEU A 70 -1.04 22.43 -1.61
CA LEU A 70 -2.47 22.09 -1.50
C LEU A 70 -3.17 22.84 -0.36
N ASN A 71 -2.51 23.87 0.21
CA ASN A 71 -2.96 24.68 1.36
C ASN A 71 -3.09 23.87 2.66
N CYS A 72 -2.39 22.75 2.79
CA CYS A 72 -2.28 22.01 4.04
C CYS A 72 -1.00 22.46 4.76
N LEU A 73 -1.15 23.16 5.90
CA LEU A 73 -0.03 23.75 6.63
C LEU A 73 0.27 23.04 7.96
N ASN A 74 -0.66 22.23 8.44
CA ASN A 74 -0.52 21.47 9.68
C ASN A 74 0.18 20.12 9.41
N ILE A 75 1.50 20.18 9.15
CA ILE A 75 2.31 19.02 8.74
C ILE A 75 3.40 18.77 9.77
N GLY A 76 3.43 17.54 10.30
CA GLY A 76 4.48 17.03 11.16
C GLY A 76 5.33 15.97 10.46
N ILE A 77 6.58 15.82 10.90
CA ILE A 77 7.48 14.76 10.46
C ILE A 77 7.77 13.85 11.65
N MET A 78 7.49 12.57 11.50
CA MET A 78 7.85 11.52 12.46
C MET A 78 9.13 10.84 12.01
N ASP A 79 10.24 11.20 12.64
CA ASP A 79 11.57 10.60 12.36
C ASP A 79 11.83 9.41 13.27
N ILE A 80 11.06 8.34 13.07
CA ILE A 80 11.15 7.08 13.83
C ILE A 80 12.20 6.20 13.17
N ARG A 81 13.33 5.96 13.88
CA ARG A 81 14.50 5.24 13.36
C ARG A 81 14.81 3.95 14.10
N THR A 82 14.31 3.83 15.32
CA THR A 82 14.47 2.66 16.18
C THR A 82 13.10 2.17 16.67
N PRO A 83 12.98 0.91 17.11
CA PRO A 83 11.75 0.42 17.74
C PRO A 83 11.41 1.19 19.04
N GLU A 84 12.40 1.74 19.71
CA GLU A 84 12.25 2.56 20.92
C GLU A 84 11.58 3.90 20.59
N ASP A 85 11.90 4.51 19.44
CA ASP A 85 11.23 5.72 18.98
C ASP A 85 9.72 5.48 18.79
N ALA A 86 9.34 4.36 18.20
CA ALA A 86 7.92 4.01 18.00
C ALA A 86 7.13 3.78 19.30
N ARG A 87 7.82 3.69 20.45
CA ARG A 87 7.23 3.55 21.79
C ARG A 87 7.19 4.86 22.58
N GLN A 88 7.75 5.93 22.04
CA GLN A 88 7.76 7.23 22.73
C GLN A 88 6.35 7.81 22.82
N PRO A 89 5.93 8.30 24.00
CA PRO A 89 4.60 8.89 24.19
C PRO A 89 4.31 10.03 23.22
N GLU A 90 5.30 10.85 22.89
CA GLU A 90 5.17 11.95 21.94
C GLU A 90 4.65 11.48 20.57
N TYR A 91 5.24 10.41 20.00
CA TYR A 91 4.80 9.92 18.71
C TYR A 91 3.41 9.27 18.78
N LEU A 92 3.08 8.65 19.90
CA LEU A 92 1.72 8.13 20.10
C LEU A 92 0.69 9.25 20.21
N GLU A 93 0.97 10.31 20.95
CA GLU A 93 0.09 11.49 21.04
C GLU A 93 -0.10 12.14 19.67
N ARG A 94 0.97 12.29 18.91
CA ARG A 94 0.93 12.83 17.54
C ARG A 94 0.12 11.94 16.61
N LEU A 95 0.27 10.62 16.69
CA LEU A 95 -0.56 9.67 15.96
C LEU A 95 -2.04 9.87 16.30
N LEU A 96 -2.39 9.94 17.59
CA LEU A 96 -3.78 10.07 18.04
C LEU A 96 -4.42 11.40 17.62
N ALA A 97 -3.62 12.45 17.42
CA ALA A 97 -4.10 13.74 16.96
C ALA A 97 -4.08 13.92 15.43
N ALA A 98 -3.44 13.01 14.68
CA ALA A 98 -3.34 13.10 13.23
C ALA A 98 -4.66 12.77 12.52
N ASP A 99 -4.93 13.42 11.40
CA ASP A 99 -6.00 13.06 10.46
C ASP A 99 -5.48 12.15 9.35
N ILE A 100 -4.21 12.36 8.98
CA ILE A 100 -3.54 11.63 7.90
C ILE A 100 -2.18 11.14 8.39
N ILE A 101 -1.90 9.87 8.20
CA ILE A 101 -0.56 9.28 8.29
C ILE A 101 -0.07 9.00 6.87
N MET A 102 1.08 9.58 6.49
CA MET A 102 1.71 9.37 5.18
C MET A 102 3.05 8.63 5.34
N MET A 103 3.12 7.36 4.96
CA MET A 103 4.34 6.55 4.97
C MET A 103 5.12 6.71 3.67
N SER A 104 6.37 7.16 3.75
CA SER A 104 7.24 7.38 2.60
C SER A 104 7.77 6.09 1.97
N GLY A 105 8.37 6.23 0.78
CA GLY A 105 9.13 5.19 0.11
C GLY A 105 10.51 4.95 0.73
N GLY A 106 11.13 3.84 0.31
CA GLY A 106 12.46 3.41 0.76
C GLY A 106 12.56 1.89 0.87
N ASN A 107 12.85 1.38 2.07
CA ASN A 107 12.89 -0.05 2.38
C ASN A 107 11.71 -0.42 3.30
N GLN A 108 10.78 -1.23 2.77
CA GLN A 108 9.58 -1.67 3.49
C GLN A 108 9.86 -2.53 4.73
N SER A 109 10.99 -3.25 4.75
CA SER A 109 11.37 -4.06 5.93
C SER A 109 11.63 -3.19 7.15
N ARG A 110 12.17 -1.98 6.96
CA ARG A 110 12.41 -1.04 8.07
C ARG A 110 11.11 -0.62 8.76
N LEU A 111 10.02 -0.42 7.99
CA LEU A 111 8.71 -0.13 8.59
C LEU A 111 8.25 -1.26 9.52
N LYS A 112 8.39 -2.52 9.09
CA LYS A 112 8.04 -3.67 9.94
C LYS A 112 8.98 -3.78 11.15
N GLU A 113 10.27 -3.55 10.97
CA GLU A 113 11.26 -3.61 12.04
C GLU A 113 11.01 -2.54 13.14
N MET A 114 10.63 -1.31 12.73
CA MET A 114 10.40 -0.21 13.68
C MET A 114 9.02 -0.28 14.35
N PHE A 115 7.98 -0.60 13.58
CA PHE A 115 6.59 -0.55 14.06
C PHE A 115 6.01 -1.90 14.46
N GLY A 116 6.63 -3.03 14.05
CA GLY A 116 6.09 -4.35 14.36
C GLY A 116 5.90 -4.56 15.86
N ASP A 117 4.70 -5.03 16.23
CA ASP A 117 4.32 -5.35 17.61
C ASP A 117 4.37 -4.14 18.58
N SER A 118 4.32 -2.90 18.06
CA SER A 118 4.26 -1.68 18.86
C SER A 118 2.83 -1.24 19.16
N GLU A 119 2.64 -0.49 20.25
CA GLU A 119 1.37 0.18 20.54
C GLU A 119 1.02 1.18 19.43
N PHE A 120 2.00 1.87 18.86
CA PHE A 120 1.80 2.78 17.73
C PHE A 120 1.05 2.08 16.57
N LEU A 121 1.51 0.91 16.13
CA LEU A 121 0.87 0.17 15.06
C LEU A 121 -0.53 -0.31 15.45
N THR A 122 -0.70 -0.75 16.68
CA THR A 122 -1.99 -1.17 17.22
C THR A 122 -2.99 -0.01 17.17
N ARG A 123 -2.64 1.15 17.71
CA ARG A 123 -3.50 2.34 17.71
C ARG A 123 -3.78 2.87 16.31
N MET A 124 -2.77 2.88 15.44
CA MET A 124 -2.96 3.28 14.04
C MET A 124 -3.98 2.38 13.33
N THR A 125 -3.89 1.07 13.56
CA THR A 125 -4.82 0.08 13.00
C THR A 125 -6.22 0.24 13.57
N GLU A 126 -6.34 0.39 14.89
CA GLU A 126 -7.64 0.62 15.55
C GLU A 126 -8.34 1.86 15.03
N ARG A 127 -7.62 2.98 14.91
CA ARG A 127 -8.15 4.22 14.36
C ARG A 127 -8.66 4.05 12.94
N TYR A 128 -7.90 3.35 12.09
CA TYR A 128 -8.32 3.10 10.72
C TYR A 128 -9.66 2.38 10.61
N TYR A 129 -9.91 1.40 11.49
CA TYR A 129 -11.17 0.67 11.46
C TYR A 129 -12.33 1.36 12.19
N LYS A 130 -12.05 2.29 13.12
CA LYS A 130 -13.07 2.94 13.95
C LYS A 130 -13.41 4.36 13.51
N GLU A 131 -12.48 5.06 12.85
CA GLU A 131 -12.61 6.48 12.52
C GLU A 131 -12.73 6.65 10.99
N PRO A 132 -13.91 6.97 10.45
CA PRO A 132 -14.15 6.96 9.00
C PRO A 132 -13.29 7.98 8.22
N ASN A 133 -12.85 9.06 8.88
CA ASN A 133 -12.05 10.13 8.25
C ASN A 133 -10.55 10.04 8.55
N PHE A 134 -10.11 9.02 9.29
CA PHE A 134 -8.69 8.79 9.51
C PHE A 134 -8.07 8.10 8.30
N VAL A 135 -7.06 8.74 7.70
CA VAL A 135 -6.43 8.26 6.47
C VAL A 135 -5.04 7.71 6.74
N ILE A 136 -4.80 6.48 6.31
CA ILE A 136 -3.45 5.93 6.19
C ILE A 136 -3.10 5.89 4.70
N ALA A 137 -2.05 6.62 4.32
CA ALA A 137 -1.49 6.60 2.98
C ALA A 137 -0.05 6.10 2.99
N GLY A 138 0.38 5.42 1.95
CA GLY A 138 1.76 4.98 1.83
C GLY A 138 2.19 4.84 0.38
N THR A 139 3.43 5.26 0.08
CA THR A 139 3.98 5.17 -1.27
C THR A 139 5.11 4.18 -1.36
N SER A 140 5.19 3.45 -2.49
CA SER A 140 6.27 2.50 -2.78
C SER A 140 6.48 1.51 -1.62
N ALA A 141 7.55 1.62 -0.85
CA ALA A 141 7.81 0.82 0.34
C ALA A 141 6.71 0.96 1.40
N GLY A 142 6.18 2.19 1.60
CA GLY A 142 5.06 2.44 2.50
C GLY A 142 3.80 1.69 2.10
N ALA A 143 3.49 1.62 0.80
CA ALA A 143 2.36 0.84 0.28
C ALA A 143 2.59 -0.67 0.45
N MET A 144 3.78 -1.17 0.11
CA MET A 144 4.12 -2.60 0.23
C MET A 144 4.06 -3.08 1.68
N ALA A 145 4.46 -2.23 2.64
CA ALA A 145 4.43 -2.56 4.06
C ALA A 145 3.02 -2.73 4.63
N MET A 146 1.98 -2.19 3.99
CA MET A 146 0.60 -2.31 4.46
C MET A 146 0.09 -3.76 4.47
N SER A 147 0.61 -4.62 3.61
CA SER A 147 0.22 -6.03 3.52
C SER A 147 0.59 -6.81 4.77
N GLN A 148 -0.19 -7.84 5.09
CA GLN A 148 0.18 -8.82 6.11
C GLN A 148 1.34 -9.70 5.63
N ILE A 149 1.22 -10.24 4.43
CA ILE A 149 2.29 -10.94 3.72
C ILE A 149 2.88 -9.96 2.72
N MET A 150 4.18 -9.70 2.84
CA MET A 150 4.86 -8.63 2.14
C MET A 150 6.02 -9.17 1.29
N ILE A 151 6.15 -8.68 0.07
CA ILE A 151 7.35 -8.87 -0.73
C ILE A 151 8.47 -8.02 -0.14
N ARG A 152 9.50 -8.65 0.43
CA ARG A 152 10.68 -7.97 0.99
C ARG A 152 11.72 -7.62 -0.07
N GLY A 153 11.77 -8.39 -1.15
CA GLY A 153 12.71 -8.24 -2.24
C GLY A 153 12.66 -9.41 -3.22
N GLY A 154 13.64 -9.52 -4.04
CA GLY A 154 13.77 -10.62 -5.01
C GLY A 154 14.33 -10.14 -6.35
N SER A 155 14.78 -11.10 -7.15
CA SER A 155 15.28 -10.88 -8.51
C SER A 155 14.11 -10.82 -9.48
N VAL A 156 14.07 -9.81 -10.34
CA VAL A 156 13.10 -9.73 -11.43
C VAL A 156 13.53 -10.61 -12.62
N PRO A 157 14.82 -10.63 -13.00
CA PRO A 157 15.31 -11.54 -14.05
C PRO A 157 15.10 -13.02 -13.76
N ASP A 158 15.20 -13.41 -12.47
CA ASP A 158 15.01 -14.81 -12.04
C ASP A 158 13.58 -15.10 -11.59
N ALA A 159 12.64 -14.19 -11.81
CA ALA A 159 11.25 -14.38 -11.41
C ALA A 159 10.68 -15.69 -11.98
N LEU A 160 9.78 -16.34 -11.21
CA LEU A 160 9.24 -17.68 -11.49
C LEU A 160 10.25 -18.83 -11.33
N MET A 161 11.44 -18.55 -10.82
CA MET A 161 12.33 -19.57 -10.28
C MET A 161 12.09 -19.66 -8.76
N LYS A 162 11.72 -20.82 -8.23
CA LYS A 162 11.39 -21.02 -6.81
C LYS A 162 12.42 -20.38 -5.89
N GLY A 163 11.97 -19.42 -5.06
CA GLY A 163 12.80 -18.70 -4.10
C GLY A 163 13.47 -17.44 -4.65
N ALA A 164 13.14 -17.04 -5.89
CA ALA A 164 13.57 -15.74 -6.44
C ALA A 164 12.90 -14.58 -5.70
N VAL A 165 11.66 -14.76 -5.23
CA VAL A 165 10.96 -13.78 -4.41
C VAL A 165 11.19 -14.02 -2.92
N LYS A 166 11.56 -12.97 -2.20
CA LYS A 166 11.74 -13.01 -0.75
C LYS A 166 10.49 -12.46 -0.07
N MET A 167 9.75 -13.32 0.58
CA MET A 167 8.55 -12.98 1.33
C MET A 167 8.86 -12.72 2.80
N GLY A 168 7.95 -12.03 3.47
CA GLY A 168 8.01 -11.78 4.91
C GLY A 168 6.70 -11.19 5.42
N THR A 169 6.66 -10.79 6.68
CA THR A 169 5.51 -10.13 7.28
C THR A 169 5.61 -8.61 7.12
N GLY A 170 4.48 -7.95 6.87
CA GLY A 170 4.35 -6.50 6.87
C GLY A 170 3.63 -5.98 8.12
N LEU A 171 2.95 -4.84 7.98
CA LEU A 171 2.23 -4.17 9.07
C LEU A 171 0.80 -4.73 9.27
N ALA A 172 0.32 -5.58 8.37
CA ALA A 172 -1.00 -6.19 8.41
C ALA A 172 -2.18 -5.19 8.44
N LEU A 173 -2.00 -4.00 7.88
CA LEU A 173 -3.08 -3.03 7.69
C LEU A 173 -4.11 -3.54 6.67
N THR A 174 -3.65 -4.30 5.67
CA THR A 174 -4.50 -5.12 4.79
C THR A 174 -4.15 -6.60 4.96
N ARG A 175 -5.16 -7.46 5.16
CA ARG A 175 -4.94 -8.88 5.45
C ARG A 175 -5.03 -9.78 4.21
N ASN A 176 -5.84 -9.38 3.25
CA ASN A 176 -6.19 -10.22 2.09
C ASN A 176 -5.39 -9.87 0.82
N THR A 177 -4.34 -9.04 0.94
CA THR A 177 -3.60 -8.55 -0.22
C THR A 177 -2.09 -8.71 -0.09
N ILE A 178 -1.42 -8.81 -1.25
CA ILE A 178 0.03 -8.67 -1.41
C ILE A 178 0.25 -7.49 -2.36
N ILE A 179 0.84 -6.41 -1.88
CA ILE A 179 1.04 -5.19 -2.68
C ILE A 179 2.48 -5.14 -3.21
N ASP A 180 2.62 -4.85 -4.50
CA ASP A 180 3.88 -4.54 -5.15
C ASP A 180 3.82 -3.17 -5.85
N SER A 181 4.91 -2.43 -5.86
CA SER A 181 5.01 -1.04 -6.32
C SER A 181 5.92 -0.89 -7.53
N HIS A 182 5.91 0.28 -8.22
CA HIS A 182 6.66 0.51 -9.46
C HIS A 182 6.48 -0.62 -10.48
N PHE A 183 5.31 -1.22 -10.50
CA PHE A 183 5.08 -2.57 -10.99
C PHE A 183 5.42 -2.73 -12.46
N VAL A 184 4.72 -1.98 -13.32
CA VAL A 184 4.93 -2.03 -14.77
C VAL A 184 6.33 -1.52 -15.14
N LYS A 185 6.74 -0.39 -14.53
CA LYS A 185 8.03 0.24 -14.82
C LYS A 185 9.23 -0.68 -14.59
N ARG A 186 9.13 -1.55 -13.58
CA ARG A 186 10.21 -2.47 -13.21
C ARG A 186 9.96 -3.92 -13.65
N GLY A 187 8.94 -4.18 -14.48
CA GLY A 187 8.65 -5.52 -15.01
C GLY A 187 8.35 -6.58 -13.94
N ARG A 188 7.66 -6.21 -12.85
CA ARG A 188 7.54 -7.05 -11.64
C ARG A 188 6.47 -8.15 -11.70
N PHE A 189 5.95 -8.44 -12.91
CA PHE A 189 4.89 -9.42 -13.10
C PHE A 189 5.25 -10.81 -12.54
N GLY A 190 6.39 -11.36 -12.94
CA GLY A 190 6.79 -12.69 -12.52
C GLY A 190 6.95 -12.83 -11.00
N ARG A 191 7.45 -11.77 -10.32
CA ARG A 191 7.60 -11.83 -8.86
C ARG A 191 6.26 -11.76 -8.12
N LEU A 192 5.27 -11.01 -8.63
CA LEU A 192 3.94 -11.01 -8.04
C LEU A 192 3.19 -12.33 -8.31
N ILE A 193 3.37 -12.91 -9.51
CA ILE A 193 2.88 -14.26 -9.84
C ILE A 193 3.44 -15.28 -8.84
N GLU A 194 4.75 -15.29 -8.57
CA GLU A 194 5.36 -16.20 -7.61
C GLU A 194 4.80 -15.98 -6.19
N ALA A 195 4.66 -14.71 -5.77
CA ALA A 195 4.11 -14.36 -4.46
C ALA A 195 2.67 -14.86 -4.28
N VAL A 196 1.82 -14.66 -5.29
CA VAL A 196 0.42 -15.16 -5.30
C VAL A 196 0.39 -16.67 -5.38
N ALA A 197 1.26 -17.32 -6.17
CA ALA A 197 1.35 -18.78 -6.23
C ALA A 197 1.70 -19.41 -4.88
N LEU A 198 2.52 -18.74 -4.08
CA LEU A 198 2.85 -19.15 -2.72
C LEU A 198 1.71 -18.89 -1.71
N HIS A 199 0.84 -17.92 -2.00
CA HIS A 199 -0.27 -17.49 -1.16
C HIS A 199 -1.57 -17.31 -1.98
N PRO A 200 -2.13 -18.38 -2.59
CA PRO A 200 -3.19 -18.28 -3.61
C PRO A 200 -4.53 -17.78 -3.05
N LYS A 201 -4.68 -17.69 -1.75
CA LYS A 201 -5.85 -17.09 -1.10
C LYS A 201 -5.82 -15.57 -1.07
N LEU A 202 -4.63 -14.97 -1.26
CA LEU A 202 -4.43 -13.52 -1.23
C LEU A 202 -4.53 -12.93 -2.64
N ILE A 203 -4.99 -11.70 -2.72
CA ILE A 203 -5.02 -10.92 -3.97
C ILE A 203 -3.68 -10.21 -4.15
N GLY A 204 -3.00 -10.47 -5.25
CA GLY A 204 -1.81 -9.73 -5.66
C GLY A 204 -2.20 -8.40 -6.32
N ILE A 205 -1.60 -7.30 -5.88
CA ILE A 205 -1.87 -5.95 -6.38
C ILE A 205 -0.57 -5.32 -6.85
N GLY A 206 -0.44 -5.13 -8.16
CA GLY A 206 0.68 -4.44 -8.79
C GLY A 206 0.35 -2.98 -9.08
N LEU A 207 0.95 -2.05 -8.35
CA LEU A 207 0.71 -0.61 -8.48
C LEU A 207 1.69 0.03 -9.46
N GLY A 208 1.18 0.67 -10.52
CA GLY A 208 1.95 1.51 -11.43
C GLY A 208 2.51 2.76 -10.75
N GLU A 209 3.49 3.44 -11.38
CA GLU A 209 3.96 4.75 -10.92
C GLU A 209 2.87 5.81 -11.12
N ASP A 210 2.81 6.81 -10.23
CA ASP A 210 1.78 7.85 -10.21
C ASP A 210 0.37 7.27 -10.27
N THR A 211 0.19 6.15 -9.58
CA THR A 211 -1.04 5.37 -9.52
C THR A 211 -1.17 4.77 -8.14
N GLY A 212 -2.37 4.65 -7.67
CA GLY A 212 -2.65 4.05 -6.39
C GLY A 212 -4.04 3.43 -6.34
N ILE A 213 -4.35 2.90 -5.20
CA ILE A 213 -5.67 2.39 -4.87
C ILE A 213 -6.17 3.05 -3.59
N LEU A 214 -7.44 3.43 -3.60
CA LEU A 214 -8.18 3.71 -2.38
C LEU A 214 -8.87 2.42 -1.94
N ILE A 215 -8.58 1.98 -0.73
CA ILE A 215 -9.21 0.81 -0.10
C ILE A 215 -10.25 1.32 0.89
N THR A 216 -11.52 0.99 0.65
CA THR A 216 -12.67 1.32 1.52
C THR A 216 -13.20 0.02 2.13
N ASP A 217 -13.66 0.07 3.37
CA ASP A 217 -14.24 -1.07 4.11
C ASP A 217 -13.37 -2.34 4.12
N GLY A 218 -12.05 -2.17 3.89
CA GLY A 218 -11.08 -3.25 3.87
C GLY A 218 -11.13 -4.17 2.65
N CYS A 219 -12.07 -4.00 1.74
CA CYS A 219 -12.30 -4.89 0.59
C CYS A 219 -12.51 -4.19 -0.75
N LEU A 220 -13.07 -2.99 -0.79
CA LEU A 220 -13.35 -2.30 -2.04
C LEU A 220 -12.14 -1.48 -2.48
N ILE A 221 -11.58 -1.78 -3.65
CA ILE A 221 -10.44 -1.10 -4.24
C ILE A 221 -10.91 -0.21 -5.38
N GLU A 222 -10.70 1.11 -5.28
CA GLU A 222 -10.86 2.07 -6.38
C GLU A 222 -9.47 2.46 -6.92
N THR A 223 -9.27 2.37 -8.23
CA THR A 223 -8.02 2.80 -8.88
C THR A 223 -8.00 4.32 -9.04
N ILE A 224 -6.93 4.95 -8.54
CA ILE A 224 -6.68 6.39 -8.61
C ILE A 224 -5.34 6.68 -9.29
N GLY A 225 -5.15 7.91 -9.79
CA GLY A 225 -3.91 8.32 -10.45
C GLY A 225 -3.92 8.13 -11.96
N SER A 226 -2.75 8.11 -12.60
CA SER A 226 -2.60 8.31 -14.05
C SER A 226 -2.27 7.05 -14.86
N ASN A 227 -1.86 5.97 -14.21
CA ASN A 227 -1.51 4.69 -14.86
C ASN A 227 -2.50 3.60 -14.48
N LEU A 228 -2.04 2.37 -14.41
CA LEU A 228 -2.89 1.21 -14.17
C LEU A 228 -2.46 0.40 -12.94
N VAL A 229 -3.43 -0.34 -12.44
CA VAL A 229 -3.27 -1.33 -11.39
C VAL A 229 -3.48 -2.71 -11.98
N ILE A 230 -2.63 -3.65 -11.60
CA ILE A 230 -2.77 -5.06 -11.98
C ILE A 230 -3.27 -5.83 -10.74
N ILE A 231 -4.37 -6.54 -10.90
CA ILE A 231 -4.85 -7.51 -9.90
C ILE A 231 -4.48 -8.90 -10.37
N MET A 232 -3.90 -9.70 -9.48
CA MET A 232 -3.61 -11.13 -9.71
C MET A 232 -4.34 -11.95 -8.65
N ASP A 233 -5.23 -12.84 -9.10
CA ASP A 233 -6.03 -13.70 -8.24
C ASP A 233 -5.68 -15.16 -8.48
N GLY A 234 -5.20 -15.81 -7.42
CA GLY A 234 -4.85 -17.23 -7.43
C GLY A 234 -5.99 -18.19 -7.09
N HIS A 235 -7.21 -17.68 -6.86
CA HIS A 235 -8.34 -18.48 -6.39
C HIS A 235 -8.69 -19.65 -7.34
N ASN A 236 -8.60 -19.43 -8.64
CA ASN A 236 -8.94 -20.40 -9.67
C ASN A 236 -7.73 -21.20 -10.19
N ILE A 237 -6.60 -21.14 -9.53
CA ILE A 237 -5.43 -21.93 -9.93
C ILE A 237 -5.75 -23.43 -9.84
N GLN A 238 -5.64 -24.13 -10.97
CA GLN A 238 -5.87 -25.57 -11.08
C GLN A 238 -4.59 -26.36 -10.89
N HIS A 239 -3.46 -25.87 -11.43
CA HIS A 239 -2.14 -26.43 -11.20
C HIS A 239 -1.21 -25.39 -10.58
N ASN A 240 -0.48 -25.81 -9.54
CA ASN A 240 0.48 -24.95 -8.84
C ASN A 240 1.55 -25.80 -8.17
N ASN A 241 2.77 -25.80 -8.70
CA ASN A 241 3.88 -26.49 -8.08
C ASN A 241 4.76 -25.59 -7.18
N ALA A 242 4.42 -24.28 -7.00
CA ALA A 242 5.27 -23.32 -6.30
C ALA A 242 5.67 -23.74 -4.89
N ALA A 243 4.81 -24.43 -4.14
CA ALA A 243 5.12 -24.92 -2.80
C ALA A 243 6.10 -26.11 -2.84
N ALA A 244 5.91 -27.06 -3.77
CA ALA A 244 6.64 -28.32 -3.87
C ALA A 244 7.94 -28.22 -4.69
N ALA A 245 8.07 -27.22 -5.56
CA ALA A 245 9.23 -27.02 -6.42
C ALA A 245 10.52 -26.88 -5.60
N LYS A 246 11.63 -27.44 -6.09
CA LYS A 246 12.95 -27.25 -5.47
C LYS A 246 13.44 -25.83 -5.70
N LYS A 247 14.15 -25.28 -4.72
CA LYS A 247 14.77 -23.95 -4.84
C LYS A 247 15.63 -23.87 -6.12
N GLY A 248 15.45 -22.81 -6.90
CA GLY A 248 16.15 -22.59 -8.15
C GLY A 248 15.57 -23.34 -9.35
N THR A 249 14.42 -24.01 -9.23
CA THR A 249 13.71 -24.63 -10.36
C THR A 249 12.52 -23.79 -10.80
N ALA A 250 12.10 -23.90 -12.05
CA ALA A 250 10.97 -23.17 -12.59
C ALA A 250 9.64 -23.55 -11.91
N ILE A 251 8.79 -22.56 -11.71
CA ILE A 251 7.42 -22.72 -11.23
C ILE A 251 6.48 -22.88 -12.43
N SER A 252 5.52 -23.80 -12.32
CA SER A 252 4.44 -23.95 -13.29
C SER A 252 3.08 -23.68 -12.63
N LEU A 253 2.24 -22.98 -13.35
CA LEU A 253 0.91 -22.52 -12.89
C LEU A 253 -0.11 -22.65 -14.03
N GLU A 254 -1.33 -22.94 -13.68
CA GLU A 254 -2.47 -22.97 -14.59
C GLU A 254 -3.64 -22.17 -14.01
N ASN A 255 -4.28 -21.31 -14.81
CA ASN A 255 -5.49 -20.54 -14.47
C ASN A 255 -5.32 -19.48 -13.35
N MET A 256 -4.23 -18.71 -13.35
CA MET A 256 -4.18 -17.48 -12.56
C MET A 256 -4.99 -16.37 -13.28
N THR A 257 -5.96 -15.80 -12.59
CA THR A 257 -6.78 -14.71 -13.13
C THR A 257 -6.03 -13.38 -13.00
N MET A 258 -6.05 -12.56 -14.06
CA MET A 258 -5.46 -11.23 -14.04
C MET A 258 -6.48 -10.19 -14.54
N HIS A 259 -6.58 -9.07 -13.80
CA HIS A 259 -7.31 -7.90 -14.21
C HIS A 259 -6.38 -6.71 -14.37
N VAL A 260 -6.70 -5.83 -15.31
CA VAL A 260 -6.02 -4.55 -15.54
C VAL A 260 -7.03 -3.46 -15.27
N LEU A 261 -6.75 -2.63 -14.25
CA LEU A 261 -7.64 -1.57 -13.82
C LEU A 261 -7.05 -0.21 -14.23
N ALA A 262 -7.85 0.59 -14.90
CA ALA A 262 -7.59 2.00 -15.16
C ALA A 262 -8.23 2.88 -14.08
N LYS A 263 -7.92 4.18 -14.08
CA LYS A 263 -8.51 5.16 -13.16
C LYS A 263 -10.03 5.06 -13.13
N GLY A 264 -10.60 4.98 -11.93
CA GLY A 264 -12.04 4.87 -11.68
C GLY A 264 -12.59 3.45 -11.71
N ASN A 265 -11.81 2.48 -12.23
CA ASN A 265 -12.23 1.08 -12.11
C ASN A 265 -12.15 0.62 -10.66
N VAL A 266 -13.00 -0.33 -10.31
CA VAL A 266 -13.14 -0.87 -8.97
C VAL A 266 -12.97 -2.38 -8.98
N TYR A 267 -12.38 -2.91 -7.91
CA TYR A 267 -12.31 -4.35 -7.66
C TYR A 267 -12.74 -4.64 -6.22
N ASP A 268 -13.70 -5.52 -6.05
CA ASP A 268 -14.10 -6.03 -4.74
C ASP A 268 -13.31 -7.29 -4.42
N ILE A 269 -12.51 -7.23 -3.35
CA ILE A 269 -11.67 -8.34 -2.89
C ILE A 269 -12.52 -9.49 -2.36
N SER A 270 -13.63 -9.20 -1.70
CA SER A 270 -14.49 -10.20 -1.06
C SER A 270 -15.29 -10.98 -2.09
N GLU A 271 -15.81 -10.30 -3.11
CA GLU A 271 -16.53 -10.92 -4.24
C GLU A 271 -15.59 -11.42 -5.33
N ARG A 272 -14.32 -10.99 -5.34
CA ARG A 272 -13.33 -11.22 -6.40
C ARG A 272 -13.83 -10.76 -7.75
N LYS A 273 -14.43 -9.55 -7.79
CA LYS A 273 -15.15 -9.05 -8.95
C LYS A 273 -14.67 -7.67 -9.38
N PHE A 274 -14.48 -7.53 -10.68
CA PHE A 274 -14.17 -6.26 -11.34
C PHE A 274 -15.45 -5.50 -11.68
N TYR A 275 -15.40 -4.18 -11.47
CA TYR A 275 -16.44 -3.24 -11.90
C TYR A 275 -15.79 -2.10 -12.69
N ALA A 276 -16.36 -1.77 -13.85
CA ALA A 276 -15.85 -0.70 -14.71
C ALA A 276 -16.00 0.69 -14.06
N ASP A 277 -16.96 0.84 -13.15
CA ASP A 277 -17.27 2.08 -12.45
C ASP A 277 -17.79 1.77 -11.05
N LYS A 278 -17.51 2.65 -10.07
CA LYS A 278 -17.97 2.50 -8.68
C LYS A 278 -19.49 2.49 -8.54
N THR A 279 -20.21 3.16 -9.44
CA THR A 279 -21.67 3.19 -9.44
C THR A 279 -22.30 1.85 -9.79
N LEU A 280 -21.55 0.94 -10.42
CA LEU A 280 -21.96 -0.41 -10.74
C LEU A 280 -21.82 -1.39 -9.57
N HIS A 281 -21.09 -0.99 -8.52
CA HIS A 281 -20.97 -1.74 -7.29
C HIS A 281 -22.19 -1.46 -6.40
N THR A 282 -23.15 -2.38 -6.38
CA THR A 282 -24.25 -2.39 -5.42
C THR A 282 -23.83 -3.29 -4.28
N PRO A 283 -23.57 -2.78 -3.07
CA PRO A 283 -23.24 -3.67 -1.94
C PRO A 283 -24.44 -4.59 -1.71
N GLU A 284 -24.28 -5.89 -1.85
CA GLU A 284 -25.19 -6.83 -1.18
C GLU A 284 -25.13 -6.49 0.31
N ALA A 285 -26.29 -6.32 0.93
CA ALA A 285 -26.45 -5.85 2.30
C ALA A 285 -25.40 -6.48 3.21
N ALA A 286 -24.51 -5.65 3.74
CA ALA A 286 -23.30 -6.02 4.45
C ALA A 286 -23.57 -7.16 5.43
N ALA A 287 -23.10 -8.34 5.10
CA ALA A 287 -22.96 -9.42 6.05
C ALA A 287 -21.95 -8.95 7.11
N SER A 288 -22.39 -8.90 8.34
CA SER A 288 -21.77 -8.55 9.61
C SER A 288 -20.30 -8.07 9.60
N PRO A 289 -19.97 -7.04 10.40
CA PRO A 289 -18.60 -6.54 10.50
C PRO A 289 -17.64 -7.68 10.86
N ALA A 290 -16.51 -7.71 10.16
CA ALA A 290 -15.44 -8.67 10.42
C ALA A 290 -15.12 -8.72 11.93
N PRO A 291 -14.97 -9.91 12.54
CA PRO A 291 -14.67 -10.02 13.95
C PRO A 291 -13.39 -9.26 14.31
N ALA A 292 -13.44 -8.60 15.46
CA ALA A 292 -12.30 -7.89 16.04
C ALA A 292 -11.03 -8.76 16.04
N PRO A 293 -9.84 -8.18 15.92
CA PRO A 293 -8.60 -8.94 15.90
C PRO A 293 -8.47 -9.79 17.17
N ALA A 294 -8.21 -11.09 16.99
CA ALA A 294 -7.87 -11.96 18.09
C ALA A 294 -6.60 -11.44 18.79
N PRO A 295 -6.53 -11.48 20.13
CA PRO A 295 -5.35 -11.10 20.87
C PRO A 295 -4.14 -11.94 20.43
N PRO A 296 -2.89 -11.42 20.53
CA PRO A 296 -1.69 -12.17 20.18
C PRO A 296 -1.62 -13.44 21.03
N VAL A 297 -1.34 -14.56 20.37
CA VAL A 297 -1.11 -15.85 21.05
C VAL A 297 0.16 -15.71 21.87
N PRO A 298 0.16 -16.04 23.18
CA PRO A 298 1.39 -16.04 23.96
C PRO A 298 2.38 -17.06 23.38
N THR A 299 3.56 -16.63 23.04
CA THR A 299 4.68 -17.52 22.69
C THR A 299 5.12 -18.23 23.97
N ALA A 300 5.00 -19.57 23.97
CA ALA A 300 5.65 -20.44 24.94
C ALA A 300 7.14 -20.63 24.58
#